data_1b8285d94e88165c3e5c98d01c999228
#
_entry.id   1b8285d94e88165c3e5c98d01c999228
#
_cell.length_a   1.000
_cell.length_b   1.000
_cell.length_c   1.000
_cell.angle_alpha   90.00
_cell.angle_beta   90.00
_cell.angle_gamma   90.00
#
_symmetry.space_group_name_H-M   'P 1'
#
loop_
_entity.id
_entity.type
_entity.pdbx_description
1 polymer ?
#
loop_
_entity_poly.entity_id
_entity_poly.type
_entity_poly.pdbx_seq_one_letter_code
_entity_poly.pdbx_strand_id
1 'polypeptide(L)'
;KKLKPYLKHMVTGNEVPLDVFYQKDSALAPNMLLRRIPGYEETVERLVQELKLLIEGRRKEPLQIIEIGTRDAAITRQILNVLEDVSVAYTYVDSSKYFLQEAEKELAGYERVEFEMLNLEESMDKQQMALHSYDVVISVNALHRNIDAVDAVKKVAELLKPNGILLMTDLVVR
;
A
#
# COMPACT_ATOMS: atom_id res chain seq x y z
N LYS A 1 2.61 -24.32 14.90
CA LYS A 1 3.69 -24.78 15.81
C LYS A 1 4.77 -23.71 16.04
N LYS A 2 5.13 -22.88 15.06
CA LYS A 2 6.20 -21.84 15.16
C LYS A 2 5.87 -20.68 16.12
N LEU A 3 4.60 -20.32 16.31
CA LEU A 3 4.17 -19.23 17.21
C LEU A 3 4.12 -19.62 18.69
N LYS A 4 4.06 -20.94 19.01
CA LYS A 4 3.88 -21.42 20.38
C LYS A 4 4.92 -20.87 21.38
N PRO A 5 6.22 -20.75 21.05
CA PRO A 5 7.21 -20.17 21.96
C PRO A 5 6.95 -18.69 22.27
N TYR A 6 6.41 -17.94 21.31
CA TYR A 6 6.21 -16.50 21.41
C TYR A 6 4.89 -16.10 22.08
N LEU A 7 3.87 -16.98 22.08
CA LEU A 7 2.54 -16.67 22.62
C LEU A 7 2.59 -16.16 24.05
N LYS A 8 3.41 -16.77 24.92
CA LYS A 8 3.55 -16.34 26.30
C LYS A 8 4.13 -14.92 26.37
N HIS A 9 5.18 -14.65 25.63
CA HIS A 9 5.86 -13.34 25.59
C HIS A 9 4.97 -12.26 25.01
N MET A 10 4.21 -12.56 23.96
CA MET A 10 3.23 -11.65 23.35
C MET A 10 2.12 -11.27 24.34
N VAL A 11 1.57 -12.26 25.06
CA VAL A 11 0.48 -12.03 26.04
C VAL A 11 0.98 -11.27 27.26
N THR A 12 2.24 -11.45 27.64
CA THR A 12 2.86 -10.73 28.78
C THR A 12 3.46 -9.38 28.38
N GLY A 13 3.38 -8.97 27.11
CA GLY A 13 3.95 -7.72 26.62
C GLY A 13 5.47 -7.69 26.52
N ASN A 14 6.14 -8.85 26.61
CA ASN A 14 7.60 -8.95 26.54
C ASN A 14 8.14 -8.94 25.11
N GLU A 15 7.28 -9.12 24.11
CA GLU A 15 7.62 -9.04 22.69
C GLU A 15 6.56 -8.25 21.93
N VAL A 16 7.02 -7.47 20.95
CA VAL A 16 6.14 -6.72 20.06
C VAL A 16 5.56 -7.69 19.02
N PRO A 17 4.22 -7.83 18.95
CA PRO A 17 3.60 -8.75 17.99
C PRO A 17 4.03 -8.52 16.53
N LEU A 18 4.28 -7.26 16.15
CA LEU A 18 4.75 -6.91 14.80
C LEU A 18 6.09 -7.58 14.48
N ASP A 19 7.04 -7.57 15.39
CA ASP A 19 8.37 -8.17 15.18
C ASP A 19 8.28 -9.68 14.97
N VAL A 20 7.29 -10.34 15.59
CA VAL A 20 7.07 -11.79 15.44
C VAL A 20 6.42 -12.14 14.10
N PHE A 21 5.41 -11.35 13.67
CA PHE A 21 4.66 -11.62 12.45
C PHE A 21 5.37 -11.14 11.19
N TYR A 22 6.09 -10.03 11.26
CA TYR A 22 6.74 -9.39 10.12
C TYR A 22 8.25 -9.63 10.07
N GLN A 23 8.77 -10.66 10.80
CA GLN A 23 10.14 -11.08 10.59
C GLN A 23 10.39 -11.41 9.12
N LYS A 24 11.53 -10.97 8.60
CA LYS A 24 11.97 -11.28 7.23
C LYS A 24 11.88 -12.79 7.02
N ASP A 25 11.24 -13.20 5.93
CA ASP A 25 10.99 -14.61 5.56
C ASP A 25 10.03 -15.38 6.48
N SER A 26 9.27 -14.72 7.34
CA SER A 26 8.26 -15.38 8.14
C SER A 26 7.12 -15.89 7.24
N ALA A 27 6.94 -17.22 7.20
CA ALA A 27 5.79 -17.83 6.53
C ALA A 27 4.42 -17.45 7.15
N LEU A 28 4.44 -16.68 8.24
CA LEU A 28 3.27 -16.19 8.98
C LEU A 28 3.05 -14.70 8.77
N ALA A 29 3.94 -14.02 8.02
CA ALA A 29 3.73 -12.64 7.66
C ALA A 29 2.39 -12.50 6.90
N PRO A 30 1.56 -11.49 7.21
CA PRO A 30 0.25 -11.32 6.59
C PRO A 30 0.27 -11.32 5.07
N ASN A 31 1.24 -10.66 4.44
CA ASN A 31 1.44 -10.68 3.00
C ASN A 31 1.71 -12.09 2.46
N MET A 32 2.49 -12.92 3.17
CA MET A 32 2.75 -14.31 2.80
C MET A 32 1.52 -15.21 2.97
N LEU A 33 0.62 -14.87 3.90
CA LEU A 33 -0.66 -15.57 4.06
C LEU A 33 -1.65 -15.17 2.96
N LEU A 34 -1.71 -13.89 2.61
CA LEU A 34 -2.55 -13.39 1.53
C LEU A 34 -2.24 -14.08 0.19
N ARG A 35 -0.96 -14.24 -0.13
CA ARG A 35 -0.51 -14.94 -1.36
C ARG A 35 -0.96 -16.41 -1.46
N ARG A 36 -1.43 -17.01 -0.35
CA ARG A 36 -1.99 -18.39 -0.34
C ARG A 36 -3.48 -18.42 -0.63
N ILE A 37 -4.13 -17.27 -0.68
CA ILE A 37 -5.55 -17.17 -1.02
C ILE A 37 -5.69 -17.35 -2.53
N PRO A 38 -6.49 -18.35 -3.01
CA PRO A 38 -6.73 -18.52 -4.42
C PRO A 38 -7.27 -17.24 -5.08
N GLY A 39 -6.72 -16.84 -6.20
CA GLY A 39 -7.14 -15.63 -6.92
C GLY A 39 -6.50 -14.33 -6.44
N TYR A 40 -5.71 -14.36 -5.36
CA TYR A 40 -5.08 -13.15 -4.84
C TYR A 40 -4.03 -12.59 -5.80
N GLU A 41 -3.10 -13.42 -6.26
CA GLU A 41 -2.04 -13.03 -7.20
C GLU A 41 -2.64 -12.54 -8.52
N GLU A 42 -3.63 -13.25 -9.06
CA GLU A 42 -4.33 -12.88 -10.30
C GLU A 42 -5.04 -11.52 -10.16
N THR A 43 -5.56 -11.21 -8.97
CA THR A 43 -6.19 -9.91 -8.70
C THR A 43 -5.17 -8.78 -8.70
N VAL A 44 -3.99 -9.01 -8.11
CA VAL A 44 -2.87 -8.04 -8.12
C VAL A 44 -2.36 -7.85 -9.56
N GLU A 45 -2.14 -8.94 -10.30
CA GLU A 45 -1.71 -8.88 -11.70
C GLU A 45 -2.69 -8.06 -12.54
N ARG A 46 -4.00 -8.26 -12.35
CA ARG A 46 -5.03 -7.49 -13.04
C ARG A 46 -4.96 -6.01 -12.70
N LEU A 47 -4.79 -5.65 -11.44
CA LEU A 47 -4.61 -4.24 -11.03
C LEU A 47 -3.42 -3.61 -11.75
N VAL A 48 -2.29 -4.32 -11.82
CA VAL A 48 -1.07 -3.87 -12.51
C VAL A 48 -1.31 -3.71 -14.02
N GLN A 49 -2.08 -4.61 -14.64
CA GLN A 49 -2.45 -4.49 -16.06
C GLN A 49 -3.36 -3.28 -16.33
N GLU A 50 -4.36 -3.04 -15.47
CA GLU A 50 -5.22 -1.85 -15.59
C GLU A 50 -4.39 -0.55 -15.45
N LEU A 51 -3.43 -0.52 -14.52
CA LEU A 51 -2.51 0.60 -14.41
C LEU A 51 -1.73 0.82 -15.71
N LYS A 52 -1.20 -0.24 -16.31
CA LYS A 52 -0.48 -0.16 -17.60
C LYS A 52 -1.34 0.44 -18.71
N LEU A 53 -2.58 -0.01 -18.85
CA LEU A 53 -3.51 0.54 -19.85
C LEU A 53 -3.81 2.02 -19.62
N LEU A 54 -3.96 2.43 -18.36
CA LEU A 54 -4.16 3.84 -17.99
C LEU A 54 -3.00 4.73 -18.40
N ILE A 55 -1.77 4.26 -18.20
CA ILE A 55 -0.54 4.98 -18.51
C ILE A 55 -0.36 5.15 -20.02
N GLU A 56 -0.64 4.12 -20.81
CA GLU A 56 -0.52 4.16 -22.27
C GLU A 56 -1.31 5.30 -22.90
N GLY A 57 -2.44 5.68 -22.28
CA GLY A 57 -3.26 6.82 -22.72
C GLY A 57 -2.79 8.21 -22.25
N ARG A 58 -1.82 8.30 -21.32
CA ARG A 58 -1.50 9.55 -20.59
C ARG A 58 -0.03 9.99 -20.67
N ARG A 59 0.72 9.62 -21.70
CA ARG A 59 2.19 9.80 -21.81
C ARG A 59 2.72 11.26 -21.89
N LYS A 60 1.90 12.30 -21.80
CA LYS A 60 2.33 13.67 -22.11
C LYS A 60 2.79 14.49 -20.90
N GLU A 61 2.42 14.13 -19.67
CA GLU A 61 2.77 14.89 -18.45
C GLU A 61 3.23 13.91 -17.36
N PRO A 62 4.08 14.37 -16.42
CA PRO A 62 4.44 13.53 -15.27
C PRO A 62 3.20 13.17 -14.46
N LEU A 63 2.95 11.88 -14.30
CA LEU A 63 1.84 11.38 -13.48
C LEU A 63 2.17 11.49 -12.00
N GLN A 64 1.20 11.93 -11.22
CA GLN A 64 1.25 11.92 -9.77
C GLN A 64 0.54 10.67 -9.26
N ILE A 65 1.27 9.74 -8.68
CA ILE A 65 0.72 8.46 -8.19
C ILE A 65 0.98 8.36 -6.69
N ILE A 66 -0.04 7.94 -5.95
CA ILE A 66 0.10 7.61 -4.52
C ILE A 66 -0.35 6.18 -4.26
N GLU A 67 0.47 5.43 -3.53
CA GLU A 67 0.17 4.06 -3.09
C GLU A 67 -0.08 4.05 -1.58
N ILE A 68 -1.25 3.52 -1.18
CA ILE A 68 -1.69 3.50 0.21
C ILE A 68 -1.42 2.14 0.84
N GLY A 69 -0.46 2.11 1.76
CA GLY A 69 -0.29 1.08 2.78
C GLY A 69 -0.31 -0.38 2.33
N THR A 70 0.22 -0.70 1.15
CA THR A 70 0.24 -2.08 0.61
C THR A 70 0.97 -3.05 1.53
N ARG A 71 2.04 -2.60 2.22
CA ARG A 71 2.85 -3.41 3.15
C ARG A 71 3.42 -4.68 2.54
N ASP A 72 3.59 -4.70 1.23
CA ASP A 72 4.22 -5.77 0.45
C ASP A 72 5.05 -5.15 -0.67
N ALA A 73 6.33 -4.95 -0.42
CA ALA A 73 7.24 -4.33 -1.38
C ALA A 73 7.36 -5.11 -2.70
N ALA A 74 7.00 -6.40 -2.74
CA ALA A 74 7.00 -7.14 -4.00
C ALA A 74 5.86 -6.69 -4.93
N ILE A 75 4.72 -6.26 -4.38
CA ILE A 75 3.63 -5.67 -5.15
C ILE A 75 4.04 -4.28 -5.63
N THR A 76 4.57 -3.44 -4.74
CA THR A 76 5.07 -2.11 -5.11
C THR A 76 6.12 -2.19 -6.22
N ARG A 77 7.04 -3.17 -6.16
CA ARG A 77 8.01 -3.41 -7.26
C ARG A 77 7.34 -3.76 -8.58
N GLN A 78 6.28 -4.57 -8.59
CA GLN A 78 5.54 -4.87 -9.82
C GLN A 78 4.91 -3.60 -10.42
N ILE A 79 4.35 -2.74 -9.57
CA ILE A 79 3.79 -1.44 -9.97
C ILE A 79 4.90 -0.55 -10.56
N LEU A 80 6.02 -0.39 -9.85
CA LEU A 80 7.14 0.46 -10.27
C LEU A 80 7.79 -0.01 -11.57
N ASN A 81 7.86 -1.32 -11.81
CA ASN A 81 8.38 -1.88 -13.07
C ASN A 81 7.52 -1.49 -14.28
N VAL A 82 6.20 -1.41 -14.13
CA VAL A 82 5.31 -0.93 -15.20
C VAL A 82 5.51 0.57 -15.48
N LEU A 83 6.00 1.31 -14.48
CA LEU A 83 6.25 2.75 -14.53
C LEU A 83 7.69 3.11 -14.95
N GLU A 84 8.55 2.13 -15.29
CA GLU A 84 9.98 2.36 -15.52
C GLU A 84 10.23 3.42 -16.61
N ASP A 85 9.50 3.35 -17.72
CA ASP A 85 9.64 4.25 -18.88
C ASP A 85 8.67 5.44 -18.83
N VAL A 86 8.02 5.69 -17.70
CA VAL A 86 7.03 6.74 -17.53
C VAL A 86 7.56 7.84 -16.62
N SER A 87 7.37 9.10 -17.00
CA SER A 87 7.62 10.22 -16.10
C SER A 87 6.56 10.21 -15.00
N VAL A 88 6.97 9.89 -13.77
CA VAL A 88 6.08 9.74 -12.62
C VAL A 88 6.73 10.29 -11.36
N ALA A 89 5.96 11.00 -10.54
CA ALA A 89 6.23 11.21 -9.13
C ALA A 89 5.40 10.19 -8.35
N TYR A 90 6.07 9.34 -7.56
CA TYR A 90 5.46 8.24 -6.86
C TYR A 90 5.60 8.41 -5.35
N THR A 91 4.48 8.48 -4.65
CA THR A 91 4.43 8.61 -3.20
C THR A 91 3.89 7.32 -2.57
N TYR A 92 4.67 6.69 -1.72
CA TYR A 92 4.24 5.57 -0.90
C TYR A 92 3.86 6.07 0.48
N VAL A 93 2.66 5.72 0.96
CA VAL A 93 2.19 6.17 2.28
C VAL A 93 1.74 5.00 3.15
N ASP A 94 1.98 5.10 4.46
CA ASP A 94 1.41 4.21 5.47
C ASP A 94 1.11 5.00 6.77
N SER A 95 0.13 4.54 7.54
CA SER A 95 -0.17 5.10 8.86
C SER A 95 0.81 4.64 9.95
N SER A 96 1.63 3.63 9.67
CA SER A 96 2.60 3.07 10.59
C SER A 96 4.02 3.44 10.16
N LYS A 97 4.73 4.16 11.04
CA LYS A 97 6.15 4.48 10.84
C LYS A 97 7.02 3.23 10.63
N TYR A 98 6.68 2.12 11.29
CA TYR A 98 7.38 0.84 11.12
C TYR A 98 7.30 0.35 9.67
N PHE A 99 6.09 0.26 9.10
CA PHE A 99 5.91 -0.22 7.72
C PHE A 99 6.47 0.75 6.69
N LEU A 100 6.41 2.05 6.97
CA LEU A 100 7.02 3.06 6.11
C LEU A 100 8.53 2.87 6.03
N GLN A 101 9.21 2.69 7.18
CA GLN A 101 10.65 2.44 7.23
C GLN A 101 11.05 1.11 6.58
N GLU A 102 10.25 0.06 6.71
CA GLU A 102 10.52 -1.20 6.03
C GLU A 102 10.35 -1.07 4.51
N ALA A 103 9.31 -0.36 4.03
CA ALA A 103 9.13 -0.08 2.63
C ALA A 103 10.31 0.74 2.06
N GLU A 104 10.74 1.78 2.77
CA GLU A 104 11.89 2.62 2.41
C GLU A 104 13.17 1.80 2.24
N LYS A 105 13.46 0.87 3.17
CA LYS A 105 14.62 -0.04 3.07
C LYS A 105 14.50 -1.00 1.87
N GLU A 106 13.32 -1.59 1.67
CA GLU A 106 13.10 -2.58 0.62
C GLU A 106 13.04 -1.98 -0.78
N LEU A 107 12.70 -0.70 -0.89
CA LEU A 107 12.58 0.05 -2.14
C LEU A 107 13.73 1.05 -2.36
N ALA A 108 14.80 0.97 -1.58
CA ALA A 108 15.94 1.90 -1.63
C ALA A 108 16.61 2.04 -3.02
N GLY A 109 16.39 1.06 -3.92
CA GLY A 109 16.86 1.12 -5.32
C GLY A 109 15.98 1.95 -6.26
N TYR A 110 14.84 2.45 -5.79
CA TYR A 110 13.89 3.23 -6.59
C TYR A 110 13.92 4.69 -6.17
N GLU A 111 14.85 5.47 -6.75
CA GLU A 111 15.09 6.89 -6.38
C GLU A 111 13.88 7.81 -6.58
N ARG A 112 12.86 7.38 -7.33
CA ARG A 112 11.65 8.16 -7.64
C ARG A 112 10.50 7.98 -6.64
N VAL A 113 10.71 7.20 -5.57
CA VAL A 113 9.69 6.93 -4.57
C VAL A 113 9.90 7.84 -3.38
N GLU A 114 8.90 8.65 -3.07
CA GLU A 114 8.81 9.43 -1.84
C GLU A 114 7.99 8.66 -0.79
N PHE A 115 8.35 8.81 0.48
CA PHE A 115 7.70 8.09 1.58
C PHE A 115 7.12 9.08 2.57
N GLU A 116 5.80 9.01 2.80
CA GLU A 116 5.10 9.94 3.66
C GLU A 116 4.15 9.23 4.63
N MET A 117 3.90 9.86 5.77
CA MET A 117 2.90 9.36 6.72
C MET A 117 1.50 9.80 6.29
N LEU A 118 0.57 8.83 6.21
CA LEU A 118 -0.85 9.12 6.00
C LEU A 118 -1.70 8.19 6.88
N ASN A 119 -2.52 8.78 7.72
CA ASN A 119 -3.47 8.06 8.57
C ASN A 119 -4.91 8.39 8.15
N LEU A 120 -5.59 7.48 7.48
CA LEU A 120 -6.98 7.66 7.04
C LEU A 120 -8.00 7.67 8.21
N GLU A 121 -7.60 7.33 9.44
CA GLU A 121 -8.43 7.51 10.65
C GLU A 121 -8.46 8.97 11.11
N GLU A 122 -7.48 9.77 10.71
CA GLU A 122 -7.39 11.17 11.08
C GLU A 122 -8.00 12.07 9.99
N SER A 123 -8.29 13.31 10.36
CA SER A 123 -8.78 14.32 9.43
C SER A 123 -7.69 14.75 8.46
N MET A 124 -8.01 14.88 7.18
CA MET A 124 -7.05 15.17 6.10
C MET A 124 -6.43 16.57 6.24
N ASP A 125 -7.16 17.54 6.79
CA ASP A 125 -6.68 18.92 7.01
C ASP A 125 -5.57 19.03 8.06
N LYS A 126 -5.40 18.00 8.91
CA LYS A 126 -4.32 17.94 9.91
C LYS A 126 -3.05 17.28 9.38
N GLN A 127 -3.10 16.74 8.18
CA GLN A 127 -2.01 16.01 7.55
C GLN A 127 -1.45 16.84 6.40
N GLN A 128 -0.14 16.81 6.19
CA GLN A 128 0.53 17.62 5.17
C GLN A 128 0.41 17.01 3.76
N MET A 129 -0.70 16.33 3.48
CA MET A 129 -0.95 15.71 2.18
C MET A 129 -1.51 16.71 1.17
N ALA A 130 -1.01 16.63 -0.05
CA ALA A 130 -1.50 17.45 -1.16
C ALA A 130 -2.86 16.91 -1.64
N LEU A 131 -3.96 17.58 -1.26
CA LEU A 131 -5.30 17.23 -1.73
C LEU A 131 -5.47 17.58 -3.21
N HIS A 132 -6.33 16.80 -3.91
CA HIS A 132 -6.66 16.99 -5.33
C HIS A 132 -5.44 17.06 -6.25
N SER A 133 -4.38 16.29 -5.92
CA SER A 133 -3.07 16.39 -6.57
C SER A 133 -2.62 15.12 -7.28
N TYR A 134 -3.30 14.00 -7.05
CA TYR A 134 -2.91 12.72 -7.62
C TYR A 134 -3.78 12.31 -8.82
N ASP A 135 -3.13 11.84 -9.87
CA ASP A 135 -3.80 11.27 -11.06
C ASP A 135 -4.31 9.87 -10.79
N VAL A 136 -3.55 9.10 -9.98
CA VAL A 136 -3.89 7.73 -9.64
C VAL A 136 -3.62 7.51 -8.14
N VAL A 137 -4.60 6.93 -7.45
CA VAL A 137 -4.42 6.35 -6.12
C VAL A 137 -4.46 4.83 -6.27
N ILE A 138 -3.47 4.15 -5.70
CA ILE A 138 -3.37 2.69 -5.67
C ILE A 138 -3.56 2.20 -4.24
N SER A 139 -4.43 1.20 -4.04
CA SER A 139 -4.65 0.59 -2.74
C SER A 139 -4.79 -0.92 -2.88
N VAL A 140 -3.90 -1.67 -2.24
CA VAL A 140 -3.93 -3.14 -2.23
C VAL A 140 -4.07 -3.63 -0.79
N ASN A 141 -5.24 -4.18 -0.46
CA ASN A 141 -5.56 -4.67 0.88
C ASN A 141 -5.29 -3.66 2.01
N ALA A 142 -5.61 -2.39 1.78
CA ALA A 142 -5.33 -1.33 2.72
C ALA A 142 -6.57 -0.67 3.32
N LEU A 143 -7.61 -0.41 2.53
CA LEU A 143 -8.75 0.39 2.99
C LEU A 143 -9.63 -0.36 3.99
N HIS A 144 -9.79 -1.68 3.87
CA HIS A 144 -10.55 -2.50 4.82
C HIS A 144 -9.95 -2.51 6.24
N ARG A 145 -8.71 -2.07 6.41
CA ARG A 145 -8.05 -2.00 7.74
C ARG A 145 -8.48 -0.80 8.56
N ASN A 146 -9.16 0.16 7.95
CA ASN A 146 -9.69 1.33 8.64
C ASN A 146 -11.00 0.98 9.36
N ILE A 147 -11.29 1.65 10.48
CA ILE A 147 -12.50 1.45 11.31
C ILE A 147 -13.75 1.71 10.46
N ASP A 148 -13.72 2.77 9.66
CA ASP A 148 -14.76 3.07 8.66
C ASP A 148 -14.15 3.07 7.25
N ALA A 149 -14.37 1.98 6.52
CA ALA A 149 -13.88 1.84 5.16
C ALA A 149 -14.54 2.82 4.18
N VAL A 150 -15.79 3.24 4.45
CA VAL A 150 -16.49 4.22 3.61
C VAL A 150 -15.89 5.61 3.79
N ASP A 151 -15.56 5.99 5.02
CA ASP A 151 -14.86 7.24 5.31
C ASP A 151 -13.46 7.24 4.71
N ALA A 152 -12.73 6.13 4.82
CA ALA A 152 -11.42 5.96 4.19
C ALA A 152 -11.48 6.18 2.67
N VAL A 153 -12.47 5.60 1.98
CA VAL A 153 -12.65 5.81 0.53
C VAL A 153 -12.97 7.27 0.20
N LYS A 154 -13.76 7.98 1.02
CA LYS A 154 -14.02 9.41 0.84
C LYS A 154 -12.74 10.23 0.95
N LYS A 155 -11.92 9.98 1.97
CA LYS A 155 -10.63 10.65 2.15
C LYS A 155 -9.66 10.37 1.00
N VAL A 156 -9.66 9.14 0.50
CA VAL A 156 -8.90 8.79 -0.72
C VAL A 156 -9.38 9.59 -1.93
N ALA A 157 -10.69 9.81 -2.06
CA ALA A 157 -11.23 10.64 -3.14
C ALA A 157 -10.77 12.11 -3.06
N GLU A 158 -10.51 12.63 -1.85
CA GLU A 158 -9.97 13.99 -1.67
C GLU A 158 -8.52 14.12 -2.16
N LEU A 159 -7.77 13.03 -2.26
CA LEU A 159 -6.41 13.04 -2.83
C LEU A 159 -6.43 13.14 -4.35
N LEU A 160 -7.48 12.64 -5.01
CA LEU A 160 -7.57 12.56 -6.45
C LEU A 160 -7.85 13.92 -7.10
N LYS A 161 -7.15 14.19 -8.20
CA LYS A 161 -7.52 15.27 -9.14
C LYS A 161 -8.93 15.03 -9.71
N PRO A 162 -9.60 16.06 -10.26
CA PRO A 162 -10.76 15.84 -11.12
C PRO A 162 -10.41 14.85 -12.25
N ASN A 163 -11.21 13.80 -12.41
CA ASN A 163 -10.97 12.66 -13.31
C ASN A 163 -9.74 11.79 -12.94
N GLY A 164 -9.23 11.90 -11.73
CA GLY A 164 -8.28 10.97 -11.16
C GLY A 164 -8.91 9.59 -10.92
N ILE A 165 -8.10 8.56 -10.80
CA ILE A 165 -8.56 7.17 -10.74
C ILE A 165 -8.07 6.49 -9.48
N LEU A 166 -9.00 5.81 -8.78
CA LEU A 166 -8.68 4.87 -7.71
C LEU A 166 -8.60 3.46 -8.28
N LEU A 167 -7.42 2.85 -8.22
CA LEU A 167 -7.21 1.42 -8.45
C LEU A 167 -7.11 0.72 -7.11
N MET A 168 -8.08 -0.12 -6.78
CA MET A 168 -8.07 -0.82 -5.50
C MET A 168 -8.45 -2.29 -5.62
N THR A 169 -7.89 -3.06 -4.73
CA THR A 169 -8.32 -4.42 -4.43
C THR A 169 -8.28 -4.65 -2.93
N ASP A 170 -9.37 -5.18 -2.38
CA ASP A 170 -9.48 -5.51 -0.97
C ASP A 170 -10.15 -6.87 -0.78
N LEU A 171 -9.71 -7.60 0.23
CA LEU A 171 -10.34 -8.86 0.63
C LEU A 171 -11.61 -8.57 1.42
N VAL A 172 -12.71 -9.11 0.94
CA VAL A 172 -13.99 -9.06 1.65
C VAL A 172 -14.30 -10.46 2.18
N VAL A 173 -14.35 -10.59 3.49
CA VAL A 173 -14.84 -11.82 4.14
C VAL A 173 -16.36 -11.73 4.19
N ARG A 174 -17.02 -12.71 3.55
CA ARG A 174 -18.48 -12.88 3.60
C ARG A 174 -18.87 -13.85 4.67
#